data_f0ba632033bc472625fccc35841f5ede
#
_entry.id   f0ba632033bc472625fccc35841f5ede
#
_cell.length_a   1.000
_cell.length_b   1.000
_cell.length_c   1.000
_cell.angle_alpha   90.00
_cell.angle_beta   90.00
_cell.angle_gamma   90.00
#
_symmetry.space_group_name_H-M   'P 1'
#
loop_
_entity.id
_entity.type
_entity.pdbx_description
1 polymer ?
#
loop_
_entity_poly.entity_id
_entity_poly.type
_entity_poly.pdbx_seq_one_letter_code
_entity_poly.pdbx_strand_id
1 'polypeptide(L)'
;MTISNDKEFKAALAALDDVGRRQAAARLVQNVLDLSNDPRVKGALSLVARADASEAEIDIAAAAVKTARVESFTQCGHDTDWKSQAAHFVAVAAQECVKPSVDFASAWNAAGQARMARICRNLAEDGEGTGTREAEAQFVTLTAFLKESGS
;
A
#
# COMPACT_ATOMS: atom_id res chain seq x y z
N MET A 1 11.83 -16.81 -10.04
CA MET A 1 12.31 -15.42 -10.17
C MET A 1 12.33 -14.76 -8.81
N THR A 2 13.44 -14.17 -8.44
CA THR A 2 13.57 -13.46 -7.16
C THR A 2 13.84 -11.98 -7.45
N ILE A 3 13.03 -11.10 -6.89
CA ILE A 3 13.19 -9.66 -7.07
C ILE A 3 14.17 -9.14 -6.02
N SER A 4 15.21 -8.44 -6.45
CA SER A 4 16.29 -7.98 -5.58
C SER A 4 16.57 -6.48 -5.66
N ASN A 5 15.90 -5.75 -6.56
CA ASN A 5 16.10 -4.32 -6.72
C ASN A 5 14.86 -3.66 -7.33
N ASP A 6 14.83 -2.32 -7.32
CA ASP A 6 13.68 -1.56 -7.83
C ASP A 6 13.47 -1.71 -9.32
N LYS A 7 14.52 -1.92 -10.10
CA LYS A 7 14.37 -2.12 -11.53
C LYS A 7 13.56 -3.38 -11.82
N GLU A 8 13.91 -4.48 -11.15
CA GLU A 8 13.18 -5.74 -11.27
C GLU A 8 11.77 -5.63 -10.71
N PHE A 9 11.62 -4.93 -9.59
CA PHE A 9 10.33 -4.70 -8.95
C PHE A 9 9.36 -3.95 -9.88
N LYS A 10 9.81 -2.87 -10.47
CA LYS A 10 9.00 -2.08 -11.42
C LYS A 10 8.62 -2.90 -12.65
N ALA A 11 9.58 -3.66 -13.19
CA ALA A 11 9.31 -4.51 -14.35
C ALA A 11 8.25 -5.56 -14.04
N ALA A 12 8.32 -6.16 -12.85
CA ALA A 12 7.33 -7.16 -12.43
C ALA A 12 5.94 -6.55 -12.27
N LEU A 13 5.84 -5.36 -11.67
CA LEU A 13 4.55 -4.66 -11.55
C LEU A 13 3.97 -4.30 -12.92
N ALA A 14 4.81 -3.83 -13.82
CA ALA A 14 4.36 -3.44 -15.17
C ALA A 14 3.85 -4.64 -15.97
N ALA A 15 4.40 -5.81 -15.74
CA ALA A 15 4.04 -7.04 -16.46
C ALA A 15 2.70 -7.64 -16.03
N LEU A 16 2.19 -7.27 -14.86
CA LEU A 16 0.91 -7.78 -14.36
C LEU A 16 -0.26 -7.12 -15.10
N ASP A 17 -1.39 -7.83 -15.20
CA ASP A 17 -2.63 -7.23 -15.65
C ASP A 17 -3.26 -6.39 -14.53
N ASP A 18 -4.36 -5.67 -14.83
CA ASP A 18 -4.99 -4.77 -13.87
C ASP A 18 -5.43 -5.49 -12.58
N VAL A 19 -6.02 -6.68 -12.71
CA VAL A 19 -6.49 -7.45 -11.55
C VAL A 19 -5.29 -7.90 -10.71
N GLY A 20 -4.28 -8.49 -11.33
CA GLY A 20 -3.07 -8.93 -10.63
C GLY A 20 -2.32 -7.78 -10.01
N ARG A 21 -2.25 -6.65 -10.69
CA ARG A 21 -1.56 -5.46 -10.19
C ARG A 21 -2.26 -4.89 -8.96
N ARG A 22 -3.62 -4.86 -8.97
CA ARG A 22 -4.41 -4.43 -7.80
C ARG A 22 -4.15 -5.33 -6.61
N GLN A 23 -4.18 -6.64 -6.81
CA GLN A 23 -3.91 -7.60 -5.74
C GLN A 23 -2.50 -7.45 -5.18
N ALA A 24 -1.51 -7.31 -6.06
CA ALA A 24 -0.12 -7.12 -5.66
C ALA A 24 0.03 -5.83 -4.86
N ALA A 25 -0.54 -4.72 -5.36
CA ALA A 25 -0.48 -3.43 -4.66
C ALA A 25 -1.10 -3.53 -3.26
N ALA A 26 -2.26 -4.20 -3.14
CA ALA A 26 -2.92 -4.38 -1.85
C ALA A 26 -2.02 -5.14 -0.87
N ARG A 27 -1.35 -6.20 -1.31
CA ARG A 27 -0.43 -6.95 -0.45
C ARG A 27 0.77 -6.13 -0.01
N LEU A 28 1.28 -5.26 -0.90
CA LEU A 28 2.39 -4.38 -0.54
C LEU A 28 1.98 -3.39 0.56
N VAL A 29 0.77 -2.84 0.47
CA VAL A 29 0.27 -1.93 1.49
C VAL A 29 -0.06 -2.68 2.79
N GLN A 30 -0.52 -3.92 2.71
CA GLN A 30 -0.76 -4.74 3.90
C GLN A 30 0.50 -4.95 4.74
N ASN A 31 1.68 -4.89 4.13
CA ASN A 31 2.95 -4.97 4.88
C ASN A 31 3.09 -3.85 5.93
N VAL A 32 2.45 -2.70 5.71
CA VAL A 32 2.52 -1.56 6.63
C VAL A 32 1.20 -1.31 7.36
N LEU A 33 0.28 -2.27 7.31
CA LEU A 33 -1.04 -2.13 7.92
C LEU A 33 -0.97 -2.01 9.44
N ASP A 34 0.09 -2.53 10.06
CA ASP A 34 0.35 -2.36 11.49
C ASP A 34 0.52 -0.90 11.90
N LEU A 35 0.77 -0.01 10.94
CA LEU A 35 0.96 1.43 11.19
C LEU A 35 -0.35 2.22 11.18
N SER A 36 -1.48 1.56 10.90
CA SER A 36 -2.80 2.18 10.87
C SER A 36 -3.75 1.43 11.79
N ASN A 37 -4.58 2.17 12.52
CA ASN A 37 -5.64 1.60 13.35
C ASN A 37 -7.02 1.75 12.71
N ASP A 38 -7.10 2.21 11.47
CA ASP A 38 -8.37 2.50 10.82
C ASP A 38 -8.95 1.22 10.19
N PRO A 39 -10.11 0.73 10.69
CA PRO A 39 -10.72 -0.47 10.15
C PRO A 39 -11.21 -0.32 8.70
N ARG A 40 -11.46 0.91 8.25
CA ARG A 40 -11.87 1.18 6.86
C ARG A 40 -10.74 0.86 5.90
N VAL A 41 -9.52 1.26 6.26
CA VAL A 41 -8.32 0.99 5.46
C VAL A 41 -8.04 -0.52 5.44
N LYS A 42 -8.07 -1.16 6.60
CA LYS A 42 -7.85 -2.59 6.73
C LYS A 42 -8.87 -3.40 5.91
N GLY A 43 -10.15 -3.05 6.03
CA GLY A 43 -11.22 -3.74 5.31
C GLY A 43 -11.11 -3.57 3.80
N ALA A 44 -10.77 -2.37 3.34
CA ALA A 44 -10.59 -2.10 1.91
C ALA A 44 -9.44 -2.93 1.32
N LEU A 45 -8.31 -3.00 2.01
CA LEU A 45 -7.16 -3.78 1.53
C LEU A 45 -7.46 -5.27 1.51
N SER A 46 -8.18 -5.79 2.51
CA SER A 46 -8.60 -7.19 2.54
C SER A 46 -9.52 -7.51 1.36
N LEU A 47 -10.42 -6.59 1.02
CA LEU A 47 -11.34 -6.75 -0.11
C LEU A 47 -10.57 -6.82 -1.43
N VAL A 48 -9.71 -5.83 -1.70
CA VAL A 48 -9.05 -5.73 -3.02
C VAL A 48 -7.86 -6.66 -3.17
N ALA A 49 -7.44 -7.33 -2.10
CA ALA A 49 -6.46 -8.41 -2.20
C ALA A 49 -7.09 -9.69 -2.78
N ARG A 50 -8.44 -9.76 -2.82
CA ARG A 50 -9.15 -10.89 -3.42
C ARG A 50 -9.30 -10.67 -4.92
N ALA A 51 -9.32 -11.76 -5.67
CA ALA A 51 -9.51 -11.72 -7.13
C ALA A 51 -10.96 -11.42 -7.54
N ASP A 52 -11.91 -11.65 -6.64
CA ASP A 52 -13.35 -11.64 -6.95
C ASP A 52 -14.08 -10.39 -6.46
N ALA A 53 -13.36 -9.34 -6.07
CA ALA A 53 -14.00 -8.09 -5.66
C ALA A 53 -14.74 -7.45 -6.85
N SER A 54 -16.02 -7.11 -6.64
CA SER A 54 -16.84 -6.46 -7.66
C SER A 54 -16.54 -4.96 -7.74
N GLU A 55 -16.90 -4.33 -8.86
CA GLU A 55 -16.77 -2.88 -9.01
C GLU A 55 -17.55 -2.14 -7.93
N ALA A 56 -18.76 -2.62 -7.60
CA ALA A 56 -19.59 -1.99 -6.57
C ALA A 56 -18.90 -2.06 -5.20
N GLU A 57 -18.32 -3.21 -4.88
CA GLU A 57 -17.57 -3.37 -3.63
C GLU A 57 -16.36 -2.45 -3.58
N ILE A 58 -15.63 -2.35 -4.69
CA ILE A 58 -14.44 -1.48 -4.78
C ILE A 58 -14.85 -0.01 -4.64
N ASP A 59 -15.96 0.41 -5.25
CA ASP A 59 -16.47 1.79 -5.12
C ASP A 59 -16.80 2.14 -3.67
N ILE A 60 -17.42 1.21 -2.95
CA ILE A 60 -17.73 1.40 -1.53
C ILE A 60 -16.44 1.52 -0.72
N ALA A 61 -15.49 0.65 -0.97
CA ALA A 61 -14.19 0.68 -0.30
C ALA A 61 -13.45 1.99 -0.62
N ALA A 62 -13.51 2.46 -1.87
CA ALA A 62 -12.87 3.70 -2.28
C ALA A 62 -13.43 4.91 -1.52
N ALA A 63 -14.76 4.97 -1.35
CA ALA A 63 -15.40 6.04 -0.60
C ALA A 63 -14.95 6.03 0.87
N ALA A 64 -14.89 4.85 1.49
CA ALA A 64 -14.46 4.70 2.88
C ALA A 64 -12.99 5.10 3.07
N VAL A 65 -12.12 4.69 2.16
CA VAL A 65 -10.69 5.02 2.21
C VAL A 65 -10.47 6.53 2.01
N LYS A 66 -11.22 7.14 1.09
CA LYS A 66 -11.16 8.59 0.86
C LYS A 66 -11.49 9.36 2.14
N THR A 67 -12.54 8.96 2.84
CA THR A 67 -12.91 9.56 4.11
C THR A 67 -11.82 9.38 5.17
N ALA A 68 -11.28 8.16 5.27
CA ALA A 68 -10.18 7.86 6.19
C ALA A 68 -8.95 8.72 5.89
N ARG A 69 -8.62 8.89 4.62
CA ARG A 69 -7.49 9.72 4.20
C ARG A 69 -7.67 11.18 4.60
N VAL A 70 -8.86 11.73 4.36
CA VAL A 70 -9.15 13.13 4.71
C VAL A 70 -9.06 13.34 6.21
N GLU A 71 -9.64 12.44 6.99
CA GLU A 71 -9.59 12.52 8.45
C GLU A 71 -8.17 12.43 8.98
N SER A 72 -7.37 11.50 8.47
CA SER A 72 -5.98 11.33 8.88
C SER A 72 -5.13 12.54 8.50
N PHE A 73 -5.39 13.17 7.36
CA PHE A 73 -4.70 14.38 6.95
C PHE A 73 -4.98 15.52 7.92
N THR A 74 -6.23 15.70 8.33
CA THR A 74 -6.62 16.72 9.30
C THR A 74 -5.89 16.50 10.63
N GLN A 75 -5.82 15.27 11.09
CA GLN A 75 -5.13 14.93 12.33
C GLN A 75 -3.62 15.22 12.23
N CYS A 76 -2.98 14.88 11.11
CA CYS A 76 -1.57 15.19 10.87
C CYS A 76 -1.30 16.69 10.89
N GLY A 77 -2.24 17.49 10.43
CA GLY A 77 -2.10 18.96 10.39
C GLY A 77 -2.04 19.61 11.76
N HIS A 78 -2.57 18.93 12.79
CA HIS A 78 -2.55 19.43 14.16
C HIS A 78 -1.31 19.01 14.94
N ASP A 79 -0.74 17.87 14.58
CA ASP A 79 0.40 17.27 15.29
C ASP A 79 1.57 17.02 14.36
N THR A 80 2.78 17.34 14.79
CA THR A 80 4.00 16.90 14.10
C THR A 80 4.37 15.47 14.50
N ASP A 81 3.37 14.65 14.81
CA ASP A 81 3.55 13.27 15.26
C ASP A 81 3.80 12.35 14.08
N TRP A 82 4.98 11.75 14.05
CA TRP A 82 5.36 10.81 12.99
C TRP A 82 4.46 9.59 12.89
N LYS A 83 3.85 9.16 14.03
CA LYS A 83 2.92 8.03 14.03
C LYS A 83 1.64 8.35 13.28
N SER A 84 1.09 9.56 13.48
CA SER A 84 -0.09 10.04 12.75
C SER A 84 0.22 10.19 11.27
N GLN A 85 1.41 10.66 10.93
CA GLN A 85 1.84 10.77 9.54
C GLN A 85 2.01 9.39 8.90
N ALA A 86 2.55 8.42 9.63
CA ALA A 86 2.66 7.04 9.14
C ALA A 86 1.29 6.47 8.80
N ALA A 87 0.31 6.63 9.70
CA ALA A 87 -1.06 6.17 9.46
C ALA A 87 -1.68 6.86 8.25
N HIS A 88 -1.42 8.16 8.08
CA HIS A 88 -1.91 8.90 6.91
C HIS A 88 -1.33 8.33 5.61
N PHE A 89 -0.03 8.05 5.56
CA PHE A 89 0.59 7.48 4.37
C PHE A 89 0.04 6.09 4.04
N VAL A 90 -0.33 5.29 5.05
CA VAL A 90 -1.01 4.01 4.81
C VAL A 90 -2.35 4.24 4.10
N ALA A 91 -3.13 5.24 4.54
CA ALA A 91 -4.41 5.58 3.90
C ALA A 91 -4.20 6.07 2.46
N VAL A 92 -3.17 6.88 2.22
CA VAL A 92 -2.82 7.36 0.87
C VAL A 92 -2.45 6.17 -0.03
N ALA A 93 -1.64 5.25 0.48
CA ALA A 93 -1.27 4.04 -0.27
C ALA A 93 -2.50 3.18 -0.58
N ALA A 94 -3.39 2.99 0.39
CA ALA A 94 -4.61 2.22 0.20
C ALA A 94 -5.51 2.84 -0.86
N GLN A 95 -5.56 4.16 -0.96
CA GLN A 95 -6.37 4.84 -1.96
C GLN A 95 -5.93 4.49 -3.39
N GLU A 96 -4.64 4.29 -3.61
CA GLU A 96 -4.14 3.87 -4.92
C GLU A 96 -4.66 2.48 -5.30
N CYS A 97 -4.89 1.62 -4.30
CA CYS A 97 -5.35 0.24 -4.53
C CYS A 97 -6.83 0.14 -4.85
N VAL A 98 -7.63 1.14 -4.52
CA VAL A 98 -9.09 1.13 -4.69
C VAL A 98 -9.56 2.03 -5.84
N LYS A 99 -8.67 2.49 -6.68
CA LYS A 99 -9.03 3.22 -7.91
C LYS A 99 -9.79 2.31 -8.86
N PRO A 100 -10.59 2.87 -9.78
CA PRO A 100 -11.31 2.04 -10.76
C PRO A 100 -10.39 1.11 -11.56
N SER A 101 -9.16 1.55 -11.83
CA SER A 101 -8.13 0.75 -12.48
C SER A 101 -6.80 1.00 -11.76
N VAL A 102 -6.02 -0.04 -11.58
CA VAL A 102 -4.69 0.07 -10.96
C VAL A 102 -3.65 -0.17 -12.06
N ASP A 103 -3.19 0.94 -12.63
CA ASP A 103 -2.11 0.90 -13.62
C ASP A 103 -0.74 0.81 -12.91
N PHE A 104 0.33 0.79 -13.70
CA PHE A 104 1.69 0.73 -13.15
C PHE A 104 1.95 1.90 -12.20
N ALA A 105 1.58 3.12 -12.61
CA ALA A 105 1.83 4.32 -11.79
C ALA A 105 1.13 4.22 -10.44
N SER A 106 -0.14 3.76 -10.42
CA SER A 106 -0.89 3.60 -9.18
C SER A 106 -0.23 2.57 -8.25
N ALA A 107 0.19 1.42 -8.79
CA ALA A 107 0.85 0.38 -7.99
C ALA A 107 2.21 0.86 -7.47
N TRP A 108 2.98 1.54 -8.29
CA TRP A 108 4.27 2.10 -7.87
C TRP A 108 4.09 3.18 -6.81
N ASN A 109 3.08 4.05 -6.96
CA ASN A 109 2.74 5.06 -5.95
C ASN A 109 2.32 4.40 -4.63
N ALA A 110 1.51 3.34 -4.68
CA ALA A 110 1.11 2.61 -3.48
C ALA A 110 2.35 2.08 -2.73
N ALA A 111 3.27 1.47 -3.45
CA ALA A 111 4.52 0.98 -2.87
C ALA A 111 5.33 2.12 -2.25
N GLY A 112 5.44 3.26 -2.95
CA GLY A 112 6.17 4.43 -2.47
C GLY A 112 5.57 5.02 -1.20
N GLN A 113 4.25 5.14 -1.15
CA GLN A 113 3.56 5.65 0.04
C GLN A 113 3.71 4.69 1.23
N ALA A 114 3.69 3.38 0.98
CA ALA A 114 3.95 2.39 2.02
C ALA A 114 5.36 2.53 2.59
N ARG A 115 6.35 2.77 1.72
CA ARG A 115 7.73 3.04 2.18
C ARG A 115 7.80 4.31 3.01
N MET A 116 7.08 5.37 2.62
CA MET A 116 7.01 6.62 3.39
C MET A 116 6.39 6.38 4.76
N ALA A 117 5.36 5.56 4.85
CA ALA A 117 4.74 5.22 6.13
C ALA A 117 5.78 4.57 7.07
N ARG A 118 6.57 3.64 6.56
CA ARG A 118 7.61 2.97 7.35
C ARG A 118 8.71 3.95 7.77
N ILE A 119 9.08 4.87 6.89
CA ILE A 119 10.06 5.92 7.22
C ILE A 119 9.55 6.77 8.39
N CYS A 120 8.29 7.20 8.34
CA CYS A 120 7.69 7.99 9.42
C CYS A 120 7.69 7.22 10.73
N ARG A 121 7.38 5.92 10.69
CA ARG A 121 7.41 5.08 11.89
C ARG A 121 8.82 4.96 12.46
N ASN A 122 9.81 4.78 11.61
CA ASN A 122 11.20 4.69 12.04
C ASN A 122 11.66 6.00 12.70
N LEU A 123 11.24 7.14 12.13
CA LEU A 123 11.54 8.45 12.73
C LEU A 123 10.91 8.59 14.11
N ALA A 124 9.69 8.04 14.30
CA ALA A 124 9.02 8.07 15.60
C ALA A 124 9.73 7.21 16.66
N GLU A 125 10.32 6.09 16.25
CA GLU A 125 10.90 5.10 17.17
C GLU A 125 12.35 5.37 17.49
N ASP A 126 13.19 5.61 16.47
CA ASP A 126 14.65 5.69 16.64
C ASP A 126 15.28 6.93 16.00
N GLY A 127 14.45 7.82 15.44
CA GLY A 127 14.94 9.07 14.85
C GLY A 127 15.64 8.92 13.52
N GLU A 128 15.64 7.71 12.94
CA GLU A 128 16.27 7.42 11.65
C GLU A 128 15.24 7.06 10.58
N GLY A 129 15.11 7.92 9.58
CA GLY A 129 14.16 7.70 8.48
C GLY A 129 14.76 6.91 7.34
N THR A 130 14.79 5.58 7.44
CA THR A 130 15.24 4.74 6.32
C THR A 130 14.10 3.83 5.85
N GLY A 131 13.88 3.81 4.52
CA GLY A 131 12.88 2.97 3.88
C GLY A 131 13.44 1.68 3.30
N THR A 132 14.72 1.41 3.48
CA THR A 132 15.39 0.26 2.85
C THR A 132 14.75 -1.07 3.23
N ARG A 133 14.43 -1.26 4.51
CA ARG A 133 13.81 -2.49 5.00
C ARG A 133 12.44 -2.73 4.37
N GLU A 134 11.64 -1.68 4.20
CA GLU A 134 10.34 -1.82 3.57
C GLU A 134 10.48 -2.17 2.09
N ALA A 135 11.46 -1.59 1.39
CA ALA A 135 11.74 -1.95 0.00
C ALA A 135 12.07 -3.44 -0.12
N GLU A 136 12.93 -3.95 0.75
CA GLU A 136 13.28 -5.38 0.77
C GLU A 136 12.07 -6.25 1.08
N ALA A 137 11.24 -5.84 2.03
CA ALA A 137 9.99 -6.55 2.35
C ALA A 137 9.06 -6.59 1.14
N GLN A 138 8.98 -5.50 0.38
CA GLN A 138 8.17 -5.43 -0.83
C GLN A 138 8.69 -6.39 -1.91
N PHE A 139 10.00 -6.52 -2.05
CA PHE A 139 10.58 -7.47 -3.00
C PHE A 139 10.18 -8.90 -2.66
N VAL A 140 10.23 -9.25 -1.38
CA VAL A 140 9.82 -10.58 -0.90
C VAL A 140 8.33 -10.80 -1.15
N THR A 141 7.50 -9.82 -0.83
CA THR A 141 6.04 -9.90 -1.01
C THR A 141 5.67 -10.09 -2.48
N LEU A 142 6.25 -9.32 -3.37
CA LEU A 142 5.94 -9.43 -4.79
C LEU A 142 6.45 -10.75 -5.38
N THR A 143 7.64 -11.19 -4.98
CA THR A 143 8.16 -12.50 -5.39
C THR A 143 7.20 -13.62 -4.99
N ALA A 144 6.71 -13.60 -3.75
CA ALA A 144 5.76 -14.60 -3.26
C ALA A 144 4.44 -14.54 -4.03
N PHE A 145 3.94 -13.34 -4.29
CA PHE A 145 2.69 -13.16 -5.05
C PHE A 145 2.81 -13.76 -6.45
N LEU A 146 3.91 -13.51 -7.14
CA LEU A 146 4.13 -14.04 -8.49
C LEU A 146 4.16 -15.57 -8.50
N LYS A 147 4.72 -16.19 -7.47
CA LYS A 147 4.73 -17.66 -7.34
C LYS A 147 3.34 -18.22 -7.11
N GLU A 148 2.54 -17.57 -6.26
CA GLU A 148 1.16 -17.98 -5.96
C GLU A 148 0.25 -17.86 -7.17
N SER A 149 0.47 -16.87 -8.04
CA SER A 149 -0.37 -16.67 -9.22
C SER A 149 -0.02 -17.60 -10.38
N GLY A 150 0.78 -18.62 -10.15
CA GLY A 150 1.06 -19.65 -11.14
C GLY A 150 2.08 -19.27 -12.20
N SER A 151 2.81 -18.24 -11.96
CA SER A 151 3.83 -17.75 -12.88
C SER A 151 5.14 -18.47 -12.70
#